data_55b20bfee4d99198cd956183391648b6
#
_entry.id   55b20bfee4d99198cd956183391648b6
#
_cell.length_a   1.000
_cell.length_b   1.000
_cell.length_c   1.000
_cell.angle_alpha   90.00
_cell.angle_beta   90.00
_cell.angle_gamma   90.00
#
_symmetry.space_group_name_H-M   'P 1'
#
loop_
_entity.id
_entity.type
_entity.pdbx_description
1 polymer ?
#
loop_
_entity_poly.entity_id
_entity_poly.type
_entity_poly.pdbx_seq_one_letter_code
_entity_poly.pdbx_strand_id
1 'polypeptide(L)'
;MNEIIDKIYRYIEQNNMLTDCERVVVGLSGGADSVCLLMVLKGYIERKHLQTELCVVHVNHGIRQEAGDDEEFARVLCERMGVEFMAYHIDAAGLAKQLGMSVEEAGRKGTVYSMRHVKGVMQGLRLHTI
;
A
#
# COMPACT_ATOMS: atom_id res chain seq x y z
N MET A 1 14.59 2.32 -19.49
CA MET A 1 13.85 2.66 -18.26
C MET A 1 12.79 3.71 -18.49
N ASN A 2 13.12 4.78 -19.20
CA ASN A 2 12.14 5.86 -19.43
C ASN A 2 10.91 5.40 -20.20
N GLU A 3 11.06 4.49 -21.16
CA GLU A 3 9.94 3.96 -21.93
C GLU A 3 8.97 3.15 -21.08
N ILE A 4 9.49 2.37 -20.13
CA ILE A 4 8.67 1.56 -19.23
C ILE A 4 7.90 2.47 -18.28
N ILE A 5 8.56 3.48 -17.73
CA ILE A 5 7.93 4.46 -16.84
C ILE A 5 6.86 5.24 -17.58
N ASP A 6 7.13 5.66 -18.82
CA ASP A 6 6.15 6.38 -19.63
C ASP A 6 4.92 5.53 -19.94
N LYS A 7 5.11 4.22 -20.18
CA LYS A 7 4.00 3.29 -20.38
C LYS A 7 3.15 3.15 -19.13
N ILE A 8 3.79 3.06 -17.97
CA ILE A 8 3.09 2.96 -16.68
C ILE A 8 2.32 4.25 -16.42
N TYR A 9 2.91 5.40 -16.67
CA TYR A 9 2.26 6.70 -16.51
C TYR A 9 1.03 6.83 -17.41
N ARG A 10 1.13 6.39 -18.66
CA ARG A 10 -0.01 6.38 -19.60
C ARG A 10 -1.13 5.46 -19.10
N TYR A 11 -0.76 4.30 -18.58
CA TYR A 11 -1.73 3.36 -18.02
C TYR A 11 -2.47 3.97 -16.83
N ILE A 12 -1.76 4.63 -15.93
CA ILE A 12 -2.34 5.32 -14.78
C ILE A 12 -3.33 6.39 -15.28
N GLU A 13 -2.93 7.17 -16.27
CA GLU A 13 -3.75 8.25 -16.81
C GLU A 13 -5.01 7.72 -17.51
N GLN A 14 -4.85 6.71 -18.37
CA GLN A 14 -5.97 6.15 -19.13
C GLN A 14 -7.02 5.48 -18.25
N ASN A 15 -6.60 4.91 -17.11
CA ASN A 15 -7.50 4.21 -16.19
C ASN A 15 -7.95 5.08 -15.02
N ASN A 16 -7.59 6.36 -15.01
CA ASN A 16 -7.90 7.30 -13.94
C ASN A 16 -7.56 6.75 -12.56
N MET A 17 -6.40 6.11 -12.45
CA MET A 17 -5.97 5.48 -11.20
C MET A 17 -5.63 6.50 -10.12
N LEU A 18 -5.10 7.65 -10.52
CA LEU A 18 -4.78 8.74 -9.60
C LEU A 18 -5.39 10.04 -10.15
N THR A 19 -6.28 10.64 -9.39
CA THR A 19 -6.89 11.91 -9.73
C THR A 19 -6.36 12.99 -8.79
N ASP A 20 -6.40 14.24 -9.29
CA ASP A 20 -5.92 15.38 -8.52
C ASP A 20 -6.78 15.62 -7.27
N CYS A 21 -6.14 16.06 -6.20
CA CYS A 21 -6.80 16.40 -4.92
C CYS A 21 -7.46 15.22 -4.22
N GLU A 22 -7.09 13.98 -4.56
CA GLU A 22 -7.57 12.79 -3.88
C GLU A 22 -6.60 12.35 -2.78
N ARG A 23 -7.12 11.59 -1.85
CA ARG A 23 -6.32 10.86 -0.87
C ARG A 23 -6.40 9.38 -1.20
N VAL A 24 -5.25 8.76 -1.37
CA VAL A 24 -5.14 7.37 -1.84
C VAL A 24 -4.42 6.54 -0.79
N VAL A 25 -5.03 5.43 -0.39
CA VAL A 25 -4.42 4.44 0.50
C VAL A 25 -3.79 3.35 -0.36
N VAL A 26 -2.50 3.13 -0.14
CA VAL A 26 -1.72 2.13 -0.87
C VAL A 26 -1.33 1.03 0.11
N GLY A 27 -1.70 -0.20 -0.18
CA GLY A 27 -1.25 -1.36 0.59
C GLY A 27 0.14 -1.78 0.11
N LEU A 28 1.13 -1.73 0.99
CA LEU A 28 2.52 -2.04 0.68
C LEU A 28 2.93 -3.33 1.36
N SER A 29 3.35 -4.33 0.58
CA SER A 29 3.77 -5.62 1.14
C SER A 29 5.19 -5.60 1.72
N GLY A 30 5.99 -4.61 1.35
CA GLY A 30 7.40 -4.54 1.73
C GLY A 30 8.36 -5.22 0.76
N GLY A 31 7.85 -5.91 -0.26
CA GLY A 31 8.68 -6.51 -1.30
C GLY A 31 9.19 -5.46 -2.28
N ALA A 32 10.24 -5.82 -3.04
CA ALA A 32 10.89 -4.90 -3.98
C ALA A 32 9.93 -4.36 -5.02
N ASP A 33 9.03 -5.21 -5.55
CA ASP A 33 8.08 -4.80 -6.58
C ASP A 33 7.09 -3.77 -6.09
N SER A 34 6.55 -3.94 -4.88
CA SER A 34 5.61 -2.99 -4.31
C SER A 34 6.29 -1.67 -3.95
N VAL A 35 7.54 -1.71 -3.52
CA VAL A 35 8.35 -0.50 -3.28
C VAL A 35 8.57 0.27 -4.58
N CYS A 36 8.94 -0.42 -5.66
CA CYS A 36 9.10 0.20 -6.98
C CYS A 36 7.80 0.88 -7.43
N LEU A 37 6.68 0.20 -7.26
CA LEU A 37 5.39 0.75 -7.68
C LEU A 37 5.02 2.00 -6.87
N LEU A 38 5.30 2.00 -5.57
CA LEU A 38 5.10 3.19 -4.75
C LEU A 38 5.94 4.37 -5.25
N MET A 39 7.20 4.12 -5.59
CA MET A 39 8.09 5.15 -6.12
C MET A 39 7.56 5.69 -7.46
N VAL A 40 7.04 4.82 -8.32
CA VAL A 40 6.44 5.23 -9.60
C VAL A 40 5.20 6.09 -9.38
N LEU A 41 4.33 5.72 -8.45
CA LEU A 41 3.13 6.49 -8.13
C LEU A 41 3.50 7.88 -7.58
N LYS A 42 4.48 7.93 -6.69
CA LYS A 42 4.95 9.20 -6.14
C LYS A 42 5.55 10.08 -7.25
N GLY A 43 6.35 9.48 -8.13
CA GLY A 43 6.94 10.18 -9.28
C GLY A 43 5.88 10.72 -10.23
N TYR A 44 4.82 9.96 -10.47
CA TYR A 44 3.70 10.39 -11.30
C TYR A 44 3.02 11.64 -10.71
N ILE A 45 2.74 11.61 -9.41
CA ILE A 45 2.10 12.71 -8.70
C ILE A 45 2.96 13.98 -8.82
N GLU A 46 4.27 13.85 -8.64
CA GLU A 46 5.19 14.98 -8.73
C GLU A 46 5.31 15.50 -10.16
N ARG A 47 5.42 14.61 -11.13
CA ARG A 47 5.57 14.98 -12.54
C ARG A 47 4.34 15.70 -13.09
N LYS A 48 3.14 15.28 -12.67
CA LYS A 48 1.88 15.88 -13.10
C LYS A 48 1.43 17.04 -12.21
N HIS A 49 2.21 17.38 -11.20
CA HIS A 49 1.89 18.47 -10.24
C HIS A 49 0.52 18.29 -9.59
N LEU A 50 0.20 17.03 -9.23
CA LEU A 50 -1.07 16.72 -8.58
C LEU A 50 -1.00 17.05 -7.09
N GLN A 51 -2.15 17.42 -6.52
CA GLN A 51 -2.32 17.61 -5.08
C GLN A 51 -2.75 16.29 -4.39
N THR A 52 -2.57 15.17 -5.06
CA THR A 52 -2.92 13.86 -4.54
C THR A 52 -2.00 13.48 -3.38
N GLU A 53 -2.60 13.01 -2.29
CA GLU A 53 -1.86 12.55 -1.12
C GLU A 53 -1.88 11.02 -1.06
N LEU A 54 -0.72 10.44 -0.78
CA LEU A 54 -0.58 9.00 -0.58
C LEU A 54 -0.48 8.69 0.90
N CYS A 55 -1.21 7.65 1.34
CA CYS A 55 -1.07 7.06 2.65
C CYS A 55 -0.74 5.59 2.46
N VAL A 56 0.36 5.13 3.01
CA VAL A 56 0.80 3.73 2.89
C VAL A 56 0.36 2.97 4.12
N VAL A 57 -0.26 1.82 3.87
CA VAL A 57 -0.64 0.87 4.92
C VAL A 57 0.17 -0.40 4.71
N HIS A 58 0.92 -0.79 5.71
CA HIS A 58 1.66 -2.04 5.72
C HIS A 58 1.02 -2.98 6.72
N VAL A 59 0.72 -4.21 6.28
CA VAL A 59 0.12 -5.22 7.16
C VAL A 59 1.15 -6.30 7.44
N ASN A 60 1.52 -6.43 8.70
CA ASN A 60 2.42 -7.46 9.18
C ASN A 60 1.57 -8.64 9.64
N HIS A 61 1.66 -9.76 8.91
CA HIS A 61 0.87 -10.95 9.19
C HIS A 61 1.48 -11.85 10.27
N GLY A 62 2.68 -11.53 10.77
CA GLY A 62 3.34 -12.33 11.79
C GLY A 62 3.80 -13.72 11.33
N ILE A 63 3.81 -13.97 10.02
CA ILE A 63 4.12 -15.30 9.47
C ILE A 63 5.62 -15.52 9.35
N ARG A 64 6.40 -14.47 9.07
CA ARG A 64 7.85 -14.56 8.85
C ARG A 64 8.59 -13.68 9.86
N GLN A 65 9.77 -14.13 10.25
CA GLN A 65 10.63 -13.35 11.13
C GLN A 65 11.08 -12.04 10.47
N GLU A 66 11.24 -12.05 9.13
CA GLU A 66 11.61 -10.87 8.37
C GLU A 66 10.49 -9.84 8.25
N ALA A 67 9.28 -10.15 8.68
CA ALA A 67 8.14 -9.23 8.58
C ALA A 67 8.38 -7.92 9.34
N GLY A 68 9.10 -7.98 10.46
CA GLY A 68 9.48 -6.78 11.21
C GLY A 68 10.48 -5.91 10.47
N ASP A 69 11.42 -6.55 9.76
CA ASP A 69 12.41 -5.84 8.95
C ASP A 69 11.77 -5.18 7.73
N ASP A 70 10.82 -5.87 7.10
CA ASP A 70 10.06 -5.33 5.98
C ASP A 70 9.23 -4.11 6.41
N GLU A 71 8.61 -4.18 7.57
CA GLU A 71 7.85 -3.07 8.14
C GLU A 71 8.74 -1.87 8.40
N GLU A 72 9.89 -2.07 9.04
CA GLU A 72 10.84 -1.01 9.34
C GLU A 72 11.37 -0.37 8.06
N PHE A 73 11.69 -1.17 7.06
CA PHE A 73 12.15 -0.68 5.76
C PHE A 73 11.08 0.20 5.10
N ALA A 74 9.82 -0.27 5.09
CA ALA A 74 8.71 0.48 4.51
C ALA A 74 8.48 1.80 5.25
N ARG A 75 8.56 1.77 6.58
CA ARG A 75 8.38 2.96 7.41
C ARG A 75 9.45 4.02 7.11
N VAL A 76 10.72 3.61 7.07
CA VAL A 76 11.83 4.52 6.78
C VAL A 76 11.72 5.09 5.38
N LEU A 77 11.34 4.25 4.40
CA LEU A 77 11.16 4.69 3.03
C LEU A 77 10.06 5.75 2.91
N CYS A 78 8.92 5.51 3.54
CA CYS A 78 7.81 6.47 3.53
C CYS A 78 8.19 7.78 4.20
N GLU A 79 8.94 7.72 5.30
CA GLU A 79 9.45 8.91 5.97
C GLU A 79 10.33 9.74 5.05
N ARG A 80 11.24 9.08 4.31
CA ARG A 80 12.11 9.76 3.35
C ARG A 80 11.35 10.36 2.18
N MET A 81 10.28 9.72 1.76
CA MET A 81 9.45 10.19 0.64
C MET A 81 8.41 11.23 1.06
N GLY A 82 8.27 11.50 2.36
CA GLY A 82 7.25 12.40 2.87
C GLY A 82 5.84 11.84 2.72
N VAL A 83 5.69 10.52 2.79
CA VAL A 83 4.41 9.81 2.65
C VAL A 83 3.98 9.32 4.02
N GLU A 84 2.69 9.50 4.34
CA GLU A 84 2.13 9.00 5.58
C GLU A 84 2.17 7.48 5.62
N PHE A 85 2.53 6.91 6.77
CA PHE A 85 2.70 5.47 6.93
C PHE A 85 1.91 4.98 8.13
N MET A 86 1.20 3.87 7.95
CA MET A 86 0.48 3.19 9.02
C MET A 86 0.77 1.70 8.96
N ALA A 87 1.07 1.09 10.10
CA ALA A 87 1.33 -0.34 10.20
C ALA A 87 0.23 -1.02 11.02
N TYR A 88 -0.20 -2.19 10.55
CA TYR A 88 -1.15 -3.04 11.24
C TYR A 88 -0.52 -4.41 11.46
N HIS A 89 -0.75 -4.99 12.62
CA HIS A 89 -0.27 -6.32 12.95
C HIS A 89 -1.45 -7.27 13.05
N ILE A 90 -1.41 -8.37 12.29
CA ILE A 90 -2.47 -9.36 12.23
C ILE A 90 -1.87 -10.72 12.54
N ASP A 91 -2.53 -11.47 13.43
CA ASP A 91 -2.21 -12.86 13.65
C ASP A 91 -2.94 -13.71 12.59
N ALA A 92 -2.35 -13.79 11.40
CA ALA A 92 -2.97 -14.52 10.29
C ALA A 92 -3.13 -16.00 10.58
N ALA A 93 -2.17 -16.61 11.27
CA ALA A 93 -2.24 -18.03 11.65
C ALA A 93 -3.39 -18.29 12.63
N GLY A 94 -3.53 -17.44 13.66
CA GLY A 94 -4.63 -17.54 14.62
C GLY A 94 -5.99 -17.32 13.97
N LEU A 95 -6.08 -16.32 13.10
CA LEU A 95 -7.32 -16.01 12.38
C LEU A 95 -7.72 -17.16 11.45
N ALA A 96 -6.74 -17.73 10.73
CA ALA A 96 -6.97 -18.88 9.85
C ALA A 96 -7.54 -20.07 10.61
N LYS A 97 -6.97 -20.37 11.78
CA LYS A 97 -7.42 -21.45 12.63
C LYS A 97 -8.84 -21.20 13.15
N GLN A 98 -9.12 -19.97 13.57
CA GLN A 98 -10.43 -19.58 14.09
C GLN A 98 -11.54 -19.65 13.03
N LEU A 99 -11.22 -19.23 11.79
CA LEU A 99 -12.19 -19.17 10.71
C LEU A 99 -12.20 -20.41 9.80
N GLY A 100 -11.31 -21.36 10.04
CA GLY A 100 -11.22 -22.59 9.23
C GLY A 100 -10.79 -22.34 7.79
N MET A 101 -9.89 -21.40 7.57
CA MET A 101 -9.36 -21.06 6.24
C MET A 101 -7.84 -21.15 6.22
N SER A 102 -7.23 -21.01 5.04
CA SER A 102 -5.78 -20.99 4.93
C SER A 102 -5.19 -19.73 5.53
N VAL A 103 -3.92 -19.78 5.94
CA VAL A 103 -3.20 -18.63 6.47
C VAL A 103 -3.15 -17.49 5.42
N GLU A 104 -2.98 -17.86 4.16
CA GLU A 104 -2.95 -16.89 3.06
C GLU A 104 -4.27 -16.15 2.91
N GLU A 105 -5.40 -16.85 2.97
CA GLU A 105 -6.72 -16.23 2.90
C GLU A 105 -6.98 -15.33 4.10
N ALA A 106 -6.59 -15.77 5.29
CA ALA A 106 -6.74 -15.00 6.52
C ALA A 106 -5.92 -13.71 6.43
N GLY A 107 -4.70 -13.77 5.89
CA GLY A 107 -3.84 -12.61 5.68
C GLY A 107 -4.48 -11.61 4.73
N ARG A 108 -5.04 -12.08 3.62
CA ARG A 108 -5.73 -11.20 2.66
C ARG A 108 -6.95 -10.53 3.27
N LYS A 109 -7.77 -11.26 4.01
CA LYS A 109 -8.94 -10.69 4.68
C LYS A 109 -8.54 -9.65 5.71
N GLY A 110 -7.49 -9.91 6.47
CA GLY A 110 -6.97 -8.96 7.44
C GLY A 110 -6.46 -7.68 6.78
N THR A 111 -5.78 -7.81 5.65
CA THR A 111 -5.30 -6.67 4.87
C THR A 111 -6.46 -5.80 4.39
N VAL A 112 -7.47 -6.41 3.79
CA VAL A 112 -8.65 -5.70 3.32
C VAL A 112 -9.37 -5.00 4.48
N TYR A 113 -9.51 -5.69 5.60
CA TYR A 113 -10.13 -5.11 6.80
C TYR A 113 -9.36 -3.88 7.28
N SER A 114 -8.03 -4.00 7.37
CA SER A 114 -7.18 -2.90 7.82
C SER A 114 -7.30 -1.69 6.89
N MET A 115 -7.30 -1.90 5.58
CA MET A 115 -7.43 -0.82 4.61
C MET A 115 -8.81 -0.15 4.69
N ARG A 116 -9.87 -0.93 4.89
CA ARG A 116 -11.22 -0.39 5.07
C ARG A 116 -11.35 0.41 6.36
N HIS A 117 -10.67 -0.03 7.41
CA HIS A 117 -10.65 0.69 8.67
C HIS A 117 -10.01 2.08 8.49
N VAL A 118 -8.88 2.15 7.81
CA VAL A 118 -8.22 3.42 7.51
C VAL A 118 -9.13 4.31 6.68
N LYS A 119 -9.79 3.77 5.66
CA LYS A 119 -10.74 4.53 4.85
C LYS A 119 -11.91 5.07 5.67
N GLY A 120 -12.41 4.28 6.61
CA GLY A 120 -13.50 4.71 7.49
C GLY A 120 -13.09 5.83 8.44
N VAL A 121 -11.85 5.82 8.92
CA VAL A 121 -11.32 6.85 9.80
C VAL A 121 -10.96 8.11 9.04
N MET A 122 -10.41 7.97 7.82
CA MET A 122 -9.98 9.07 6.98
C MET A 122 -10.89 9.15 5.75
N GLN A 123 -11.96 9.92 5.86
CA GLN A 123 -12.97 10.04 4.80
C GLN A 123 -12.37 10.53 3.48
N GLY A 124 -12.91 10.02 2.38
CA GLY A 124 -12.51 10.44 1.04
C GLY A 124 -11.31 9.70 0.46
N LEU A 125 -10.82 8.66 1.15
CA LEU A 125 -9.69 7.86 0.65
C LEU A 125 -10.15 6.83 -0.38
N ARG A 126 -9.36 6.65 -1.41
CA ARG A 126 -9.47 5.51 -2.33
C ARG A 126 -8.52 4.42 -1.90
N LEU A 127 -8.93 3.18 -2.10
CA LEU A 127 -8.13 2.02 -1.74
C LEU A 127 -7.42 1.45 -2.97
N HIS A 128 -6.11 1.28 -2.85
CA HIS A 128 -5.32 0.54 -3.83
C HIS A 128 -4.45 -0.47 -3.10
N THR A 129 -4.46 -1.70 -3.59
CA THR A 129 -3.63 -2.78 -3.06
C THR A 129 -2.51 -3.10 -4.03
N ILE A 130 -1.31 -3.07 -3.53
CA ILE A 130 -0.13 -3.39 -4.33
C ILE A 130 0.47 -4.70 -3.84
#